data_0cdb03cbcf645d9edaa364aeefc43c2c
#
_entry.id   0cdb03cbcf645d9edaa364aeefc43c2c
#
_cell.length_a   1.000
_cell.length_b   1.000
_cell.length_c   1.000
_cell.angle_alpha   90.00
_cell.angle_beta   90.00
_cell.angle_gamma   90.00
#
_symmetry.space_group_name_H-M   'P 1'
#
loop_
_entity.id
_entity.type
_entity.pdbx_description
1 polymer ?
#
loop_
_entity_poly.entity_id
_entity_poly.type
_entity_poly.pdbx_seq_one_letter_code
_entity_poly.pdbx_strand_id
1 'polypeptide(L)'
;MISELNEKFGDEANDIIVYYEKFKLIESRWEVNKDTGRPEKSYRTFYNAFQISTSLTFDETQELLTVVLMPDKEFVKYESKIVELIGESGTFANDVGRDIGVSSLTLKGLVRRSVKFDFKGHNIVPLKEEE
;
A
#
# COMPACT_ATOMS: atom_id res chain seq x y z
N MET A 1 19.65 1.28 2.97
CA MET A 1 19.45 -0.16 3.19
C MET A 1 18.33 -0.39 4.18
N ILE A 2 17.75 -1.56 4.23
CA ILE A 2 16.61 -1.86 5.12
C ILE A 2 16.97 -1.71 6.61
N SER A 3 18.21 -2.04 6.98
CA SER A 3 18.71 -1.86 8.33
C SER A 3 18.71 -0.38 8.77
N GLU A 4 19.11 0.52 7.88
CA GLU A 4 19.08 1.96 8.12
C GLU A 4 17.65 2.49 8.26
N LEU A 5 16.75 1.95 7.44
CA LEU A 5 15.33 2.30 7.50
C LEU A 5 14.68 1.81 8.79
N ASN A 6 15.01 0.60 9.24
CA ASN A 6 14.53 0.06 10.50
C ASN A 6 15.04 0.86 11.71
N GLU A 7 16.30 1.33 11.66
CA GLU A 7 16.85 2.20 12.70
C GLU A 7 16.09 3.53 12.77
N LYS A 8 15.77 4.12 11.62
CA LYS A 8 15.11 5.42 11.53
C LYS A 8 13.60 5.38 11.77
N PHE A 9 12.92 4.37 11.28
CA PHE A 9 11.45 4.27 11.25
C PHE A 9 10.88 3.10 12.06
N GLY A 10 11.74 2.24 12.63
CA GLY A 10 11.32 1.07 13.39
C GLY A 10 10.66 0.00 12.51
N ASP A 11 9.74 -0.75 13.10
CA ASP A 11 9.05 -1.86 12.44
C ASP A 11 8.13 -1.43 11.28
N GLU A 12 7.84 -0.14 11.16
CA GLU A 12 7.01 0.41 10.07
C GLU A 12 7.76 0.49 8.74
N ALA A 13 9.10 0.36 8.73
CA ALA A 13 9.91 0.52 7.53
C ALA A 13 9.52 -0.47 6.42
N ASN A 14 9.23 -1.72 6.75
CA ASN A 14 8.81 -2.72 5.78
C ASN A 14 7.48 -2.36 5.10
N ASP A 15 6.51 -1.86 5.86
CA ASP A 15 5.21 -1.44 5.34
C ASP A 15 5.36 -0.23 4.41
N ILE A 16 6.20 0.72 4.76
CA ILE A 16 6.51 1.89 3.93
C ILE A 16 7.13 1.45 2.60
N ILE A 17 8.09 0.54 2.63
CA ILE A 17 8.76 0.02 1.44
C ILE A 17 7.77 -0.70 0.53
N VAL A 18 6.95 -1.60 1.07
CA VAL A 18 5.91 -2.31 0.31
C VAL A 18 4.97 -1.33 -0.37
N TYR A 19 4.56 -0.29 0.34
CA TYR A 19 3.70 0.76 -0.21
C TYR A 19 4.34 1.47 -1.40
N TYR A 20 5.58 1.89 -1.28
CA TYR A 20 6.29 2.59 -2.36
C TYR A 20 6.62 1.66 -3.55
N GLU A 21 6.99 0.42 -3.31
CA GLU A 21 7.19 -0.56 -4.39
C GLU A 21 5.88 -0.85 -5.15
N LYS A 22 4.76 -0.95 -4.45
CA LYS A 22 3.44 -1.14 -5.04
C LYS A 22 3.11 -0.06 -6.06
N PHE A 23 3.49 1.18 -5.80
CA PHE A 23 3.30 2.31 -6.71
C PHE A 23 4.48 2.53 -7.68
N LYS A 24 5.48 1.68 -7.65
CA LYS A 24 6.69 1.81 -8.47
C LYS A 24 7.40 3.15 -8.30
N LEU A 25 7.40 3.68 -7.10
CA LEU A 25 8.07 4.93 -6.75
C LEU A 25 9.53 4.73 -6.36
N ILE A 26 9.89 3.51 -5.98
CA ILE A 26 11.24 3.12 -5.62
C ILE A 26 11.64 1.85 -6.37
N GLU A 27 12.93 1.70 -6.60
CA GLU A 27 13.52 0.46 -7.05
C GLU A 27 14.41 -0.12 -5.95
N SER A 28 14.55 -1.43 -5.94
CA SER A 28 15.45 -2.13 -5.04
C SER A 28 16.59 -2.78 -5.81
N ARG A 29 17.75 -2.90 -5.19
CA ARG A 29 18.85 -3.71 -5.67
C ARG A 29 19.63 -4.28 -4.50
N TRP A 30 20.30 -5.39 -4.77
CA TRP A 30 21.15 -6.02 -3.78
C TRP A 30 22.54 -5.36 -3.77
N GLU A 31 22.99 -5.00 -2.59
CA GLU A 31 24.33 -4.48 -2.34
C GLU A 31 24.96 -5.23 -1.16
N VAL A 32 26.26 -5.25 -1.10
CA VAL A 32 26.97 -5.83 0.03
C VAL A 32 27.14 -4.77 1.11
N ASN A 33 26.64 -5.05 2.32
CA ASN A 33 26.88 -4.19 3.46
C ASN A 33 28.36 -4.28 3.84
N LYS A 34 29.06 -3.15 3.79
CA LYS A 34 30.51 -3.07 4.02
C LYS A 34 30.89 -3.40 5.46
N ASP A 35 30.01 -3.20 6.40
CA ASP A 35 30.27 -3.45 7.82
C ASP A 35 30.07 -4.92 8.19
N THR A 36 29.09 -5.58 7.61
CA THR A 36 28.73 -6.98 7.92
C THR A 36 29.20 -7.97 6.88
N GLY A 37 29.55 -7.53 5.65
CA GLY A 37 29.87 -8.40 4.51
C GLY A 37 28.68 -9.18 3.94
N ARG A 38 27.48 -8.92 4.39
CA ARG A 38 26.25 -9.62 3.97
C ARG A 38 25.53 -8.89 2.86
N PRO A 39 24.87 -9.62 1.93
CA PRO A 39 24.01 -8.99 0.94
C PRO A 39 22.77 -8.39 1.62
N GLU A 40 22.41 -7.18 1.23
CA GLU A 40 21.30 -6.42 1.76
C GLU A 40 20.63 -5.65 0.63
N LYS A 41 19.28 -5.55 0.66
CA LYS A 41 18.55 -4.75 -0.32
C LYS A 41 18.73 -3.27 -0.03
N SER A 42 19.13 -2.51 -1.03
CA SER A 42 19.06 -1.05 -1.00
C SER A 42 17.92 -0.54 -1.86
N TYR A 43 17.40 0.61 -1.50
CA TYR A 43 16.24 1.24 -2.15
C TYR A 43 16.58 2.65 -2.56
N ARG A 44 16.10 3.05 -3.74
CA ARG A 44 16.23 4.43 -4.22
C ARG A 44 14.98 4.85 -4.98
N THR A 45 14.75 6.15 -5.05
CA THR A 45 13.67 6.71 -5.86
C THR A 45 14.09 6.81 -7.32
N PHE A 46 13.14 6.59 -8.24
CA PHE A 46 13.34 6.83 -9.67
C PHE A 46 13.30 8.32 -10.02
N TYR A 47 12.59 9.11 -9.21
CA TYR A 47 12.21 10.47 -9.56
C TYR A 47 12.75 11.45 -8.55
N ASN A 48 13.27 12.59 -9.05
CA ASN A 48 13.69 13.72 -8.23
C ASN A 48 12.52 14.67 -7.91
N ALA A 49 11.50 14.65 -8.75
CA ALA A 49 10.31 15.46 -8.60
C ALA A 49 9.10 14.77 -9.26
N PHE A 50 7.92 15.12 -8.82
CA PHE A 50 6.69 14.66 -9.46
C PHE A 50 5.65 15.77 -9.53
N GLN A 51 4.80 15.67 -10.54
CA GLN A 51 3.64 16.53 -10.71
C GLN A 51 2.40 15.65 -10.67
N ILE A 52 1.40 16.04 -9.87
CA ILE A 52 0.12 15.33 -9.81
C ILE A 52 -0.83 16.00 -10.78
N SER A 53 -1.33 15.21 -11.74
CA SER A 53 -2.37 15.62 -12.67
C SER A 53 -3.50 14.62 -12.60
N THR A 54 -4.74 15.08 -12.48
CA THR A 54 -5.90 14.19 -12.33
C THR A 54 -7.08 14.68 -13.14
N SER A 55 -7.86 13.73 -13.66
CA SER A 55 -9.16 13.96 -14.30
C SER A 55 -10.34 13.86 -13.31
N LEU A 56 -10.07 13.66 -12.05
CA LEU A 56 -11.10 13.55 -11.01
C LEU A 56 -11.81 14.88 -10.78
N THR A 57 -13.10 14.80 -10.46
CA THR A 57 -13.86 15.97 -10.01
C THR A 57 -13.38 16.41 -8.62
N PHE A 58 -13.79 17.61 -8.21
CA PHE A 58 -13.49 18.11 -6.86
C PHE A 58 -14.04 17.18 -5.76
N ASP A 59 -15.27 16.69 -5.91
CA ASP A 59 -15.90 15.80 -4.95
C ASP A 59 -15.18 14.45 -4.88
N GLU A 60 -14.79 13.88 -6.01
CA GLU A 60 -13.99 12.65 -6.07
C GLU A 60 -12.62 12.84 -5.42
N THR A 61 -11.98 13.96 -5.65
CA THR A 61 -10.69 14.32 -5.01
C THR A 61 -10.84 14.42 -3.50
N GLN A 62 -11.92 15.05 -3.01
CA GLN A 62 -12.19 15.12 -1.58
C GLN A 62 -12.42 13.73 -0.96
N GLU A 63 -13.13 12.86 -1.66
CA GLU A 63 -13.37 11.48 -1.22
C GLU A 63 -12.06 10.70 -1.05
N LEU A 64 -11.16 10.81 -2.02
CA LEU A 64 -9.83 10.18 -1.93
C LEU A 64 -8.98 10.79 -0.81
N LEU A 65 -9.02 12.10 -0.64
CA LEU A 65 -8.30 12.78 0.45
C LEU A 65 -8.81 12.32 1.82
N THR A 66 -10.11 12.06 1.96
CA THR A 66 -10.69 11.51 3.19
C THR A 66 -10.03 10.18 3.57
N VAL A 67 -9.78 9.32 2.60
CA VAL A 67 -9.08 8.04 2.82
C VAL A 67 -7.62 8.26 3.17
N VAL A 68 -6.94 9.15 2.46
CA VAL A 68 -5.51 9.45 2.69
C VAL A 68 -5.27 10.02 4.07
N LEU A 69 -6.17 10.92 4.52
CA LEU A 69 -6.06 11.61 5.80
C LEU A 69 -6.75 10.87 6.95
N MET A 70 -7.38 9.74 6.67
CA MET A 70 -8.07 8.93 7.68
C MET A 70 -7.08 8.50 8.77
N PRO A 71 -7.43 8.66 10.06
CA PRO A 71 -6.59 8.17 11.14
C PRO A 71 -6.35 6.65 11.04
N ASP A 72 -5.17 6.20 11.41
CA ASP A 72 -4.79 4.79 11.34
C ASP A 72 -5.78 3.89 12.09
N LYS A 73 -6.28 4.35 13.21
CA LYS A 73 -7.22 3.63 14.04
C LYS A 73 -8.56 3.34 13.31
N GLU A 74 -9.01 4.27 12.50
CA GLU A 74 -10.20 4.12 11.67
C GLU A 74 -9.89 3.26 10.44
N PHE A 75 -8.76 3.50 9.80
CA PHE A 75 -8.31 2.72 8.64
C PHE A 75 -8.18 1.23 8.96
N VAL A 76 -7.60 0.88 10.10
CA VAL A 76 -7.44 -0.53 10.53
C VAL A 76 -8.78 -1.25 10.64
N LYS A 77 -9.86 -0.56 11.01
CA LYS A 77 -11.19 -1.16 11.04
C LYS A 77 -11.67 -1.58 9.65
N TYR A 78 -11.48 -0.72 8.65
CA TYR A 78 -11.80 -1.05 7.26
C TYR A 78 -10.89 -2.14 6.71
N GLU A 79 -9.60 -2.04 6.97
CA GLU A 79 -8.62 -3.02 6.53
C GLU A 79 -8.93 -4.42 7.06
N SER A 80 -9.27 -4.54 8.33
CA SER A 80 -9.64 -5.81 8.96
C SER A 80 -10.88 -6.43 8.34
N LYS A 81 -11.88 -5.62 8.05
CA LYS A 81 -13.09 -6.08 7.37
C LYS A 81 -12.81 -6.57 5.95
N ILE A 82 -11.96 -5.87 5.22
CA ILE A 82 -11.58 -6.28 3.87
C ILE A 82 -10.80 -7.59 3.90
N VAL A 83 -9.84 -7.73 4.79
CA VAL A 83 -9.08 -8.97 4.98
C VAL A 83 -10.01 -10.16 5.25
N GLU A 84 -11.00 -9.97 6.12
CA GLU A 84 -11.98 -11.00 6.44
C GLU A 84 -12.83 -11.39 5.21
N LEU A 85 -13.27 -10.42 4.43
CA LEU A 85 -14.12 -10.63 3.25
C LEU A 85 -13.39 -11.29 2.09
N ILE A 86 -12.13 -10.95 1.87
CA ILE A 86 -11.37 -11.48 0.72
C ILE A 86 -10.82 -12.88 0.98
N GLY A 87 -10.59 -13.27 2.22
CA GLY A 87 -10.00 -14.56 2.56
C GLY A 87 -8.64 -14.79 1.93
N GLU A 88 -8.31 -16.04 1.63
CA GLU A 88 -7.03 -16.41 1.00
C GLU A 88 -7.06 -16.34 -0.53
N SER A 89 -8.22 -16.48 -1.13
CA SER A 89 -8.39 -16.56 -2.59
C SER A 89 -8.78 -15.23 -3.25
N GLY A 90 -9.15 -14.25 -2.44
CA GLY A 90 -9.64 -12.96 -2.94
C GLY A 90 -11.14 -12.94 -3.22
N THR A 91 -11.66 -11.76 -3.49
CA THR A 91 -13.09 -11.53 -3.75
C THR A 91 -13.27 -10.39 -4.75
N PHE A 92 -14.36 -10.43 -5.48
CA PHE A 92 -14.72 -9.38 -6.43
C PHE A 92 -14.90 -8.02 -5.73
N ALA A 93 -14.23 -7.00 -6.24
CA ALA A 93 -14.14 -5.70 -5.58
C ALA A 93 -15.50 -5.04 -5.32
N ASN A 94 -16.44 -5.15 -6.28
CA ASN A 94 -17.78 -4.57 -6.10
C ASN A 94 -18.55 -5.21 -4.92
N ASP A 95 -18.37 -6.50 -4.71
CA ASP A 95 -18.99 -7.19 -3.58
C ASP A 95 -18.41 -6.72 -2.26
N VAL A 96 -17.10 -6.56 -2.19
CA VAL A 96 -16.43 -6.02 -1.00
C VAL A 96 -16.91 -4.59 -0.70
N GLY A 97 -16.96 -3.73 -1.69
CA GLY A 97 -17.44 -2.34 -1.53
C GLY A 97 -18.87 -2.28 -1.02
N ARG A 98 -19.75 -3.12 -1.55
CA ARG A 98 -21.14 -3.21 -1.12
C ARG A 98 -21.26 -3.70 0.32
N ASP A 99 -20.49 -4.73 0.69
CA ASP A 99 -20.56 -5.34 2.01
C ASP A 99 -20.04 -4.42 3.12
N ILE A 100 -19.03 -3.60 2.82
CA ILE A 100 -18.52 -2.61 3.79
C ILE A 100 -19.20 -1.24 3.68
N GLY A 101 -20.06 -1.04 2.69
CA GLY A 101 -20.87 0.16 2.55
C GLY A 101 -20.12 1.40 2.09
N VAL A 102 -19.12 1.23 1.21
CA VAL A 102 -18.34 2.34 0.64
C VAL A 102 -18.48 2.38 -0.88
N SER A 103 -18.23 3.56 -1.45
CA SER A 103 -18.18 3.73 -2.90
C SER A 103 -16.97 2.99 -3.51
N SER A 104 -17.03 2.75 -4.82
CA SER A 104 -15.90 2.13 -5.54
C SER A 104 -14.63 2.98 -5.46
N LEU A 105 -14.76 4.30 -5.45
CA LEU A 105 -13.63 5.21 -5.32
C LEU A 105 -13.00 5.15 -3.92
N THR A 106 -13.82 5.16 -2.88
CA THR A 106 -13.36 4.99 -1.49
C THR A 106 -12.67 3.64 -1.31
N LEU A 107 -13.27 2.56 -1.82
CA LEU A 107 -12.68 1.23 -1.78
C LEU A 107 -11.31 1.20 -2.48
N LYS A 108 -11.21 1.82 -3.65
CA LYS A 108 -9.94 1.94 -4.37
C LYS A 108 -8.88 2.63 -3.53
N GLY A 109 -9.23 3.71 -2.85
CA GLY A 109 -8.34 4.41 -1.93
C GLY A 109 -7.89 3.54 -0.76
N LEU A 110 -8.84 2.83 -0.14
CA LEU A 110 -8.54 1.91 0.98
C LEU A 110 -7.59 0.79 0.55
N VAL A 111 -7.84 0.17 -0.58
CA VAL A 111 -6.99 -0.89 -1.13
C VAL A 111 -5.59 -0.37 -1.44
N ARG A 112 -5.50 0.81 -2.03
CA ARG A 112 -4.22 1.45 -2.36
C ARG A 112 -3.41 1.83 -1.13
N ARG A 113 -4.06 2.19 -0.05
CA ARG A 113 -3.40 2.54 1.22
C ARG A 113 -2.84 1.31 1.96
N SER A 114 -3.47 0.14 1.82
CA SER A 114 -3.09 -1.07 2.55
C SER A 114 -1.88 -1.76 1.94
N VAL A 115 -1.07 -2.39 2.77
CA VAL A 115 0.03 -3.29 2.38
C VAL A 115 -0.36 -4.76 2.44
N LYS A 116 -1.57 -5.07 2.89
CA LYS A 116 -2.05 -6.45 3.10
C LYS A 116 -2.73 -7.07 1.88
N PHE A 117 -3.23 -6.25 0.98
CA PHE A 117 -3.94 -6.69 -0.20
C PHE A 117 -3.76 -5.68 -1.35
N ASP A 118 -4.10 -6.11 -2.56
CA ASP A 118 -4.10 -5.26 -3.74
C ASP A 118 -5.12 -5.77 -4.76
N PHE A 119 -5.37 -4.98 -5.79
CA PHE A 119 -6.18 -5.40 -6.92
C PHE A 119 -5.45 -6.40 -7.82
N LYS A 120 -6.19 -7.39 -8.29
CA LYS A 120 -5.80 -8.25 -9.39
C LYS A 120 -6.97 -8.33 -10.37
N GLY A 121 -6.92 -7.52 -11.43
CA GLY A 121 -8.08 -7.31 -12.29
C GLY A 121 -9.20 -6.62 -11.52
N HIS A 122 -10.37 -7.24 -11.50
CA HIS A 122 -11.55 -6.76 -10.77
C HIS A 122 -11.66 -7.33 -9.34
N ASN A 123 -10.70 -8.13 -8.93
CA ASN A 123 -10.69 -8.74 -7.61
C ASN A 123 -9.71 -8.05 -6.67
N ILE A 124 -10.00 -8.12 -5.39
CA ILE A 124 -9.05 -7.77 -4.33
C ILE A 124 -8.48 -9.08 -3.80
N VAL A 125 -7.17 -9.20 -3.81
CA VAL A 125 -6.46 -10.42 -3.37
C VAL A 125 -5.47 -10.10 -2.27
N PRO A 126 -5.24 -11.03 -1.31
CA PRO A 126 -4.22 -10.81 -0.30
C PRO A 126 -2.83 -10.79 -0.92
N LEU A 127 -1.98 -9.90 -0.43
CA LEU A 127 -0.56 -9.90 -0.76
C LEU A 127 0.12 -10.98 0.08
N LYS A 128 0.85 -11.87 -0.59
CA LYS A 128 1.65 -12.89 0.11
C LYS A 128 2.89 -12.23 0.70
N GLU A 129 3.16 -12.54 1.94
CA GLU A 129 4.47 -12.22 2.50
C GLU A 129 5.50 -13.05 1.73
N GLU A 130 6.48 -12.40 1.13
CA GLU A 130 7.64 -13.08 0.57
C GLU A 130 8.47 -13.62 1.76
N GLU A 131 8.52 -14.93 1.84
CA GLU A 131 9.41 -15.61 2.77
C GLU A 131 10.88 -15.40 2.40
#